data_1760c7b1476aeadd2a6c22c3f3828710
#
_entry.id   1760c7b1476aeadd2a6c22c3f3828710
#
_cell.length_a   1.000
_cell.length_b   1.000
_cell.length_c   1.000
_cell.angle_alpha   90.00
_cell.angle_beta   90.00
_cell.angle_gamma   90.00
#
_symmetry.space_group_name_H-M   'P 1'
#
loop_
_entity.id
_entity.type
_entity.pdbx_description
1 polymer ?
#
loop_
_entity_poly.entity_id
_entity_poly.type
_entity_poly.pdbx_seq_one_letter_code
_entity_poly.pdbx_strand_id
1 'polypeptide(L)'
;MKLAMIGVTTLAVLCSVGPVAAADGKAVYDKTCAGCHAAIPTAPKLGDKVAWAPLLKKGSKDIIASVIKGKAPMPPKGGAANDEDATAATEYMINAVK
;
A
#
# COMPACT_ATOMS: atom_id res chain seq x y z
N MET A 1 7.41 -27.62 56.70
CA MET A 1 6.71 -26.53 56.07
C MET A 1 7.07 -26.39 54.67
N LYS A 2 6.16 -26.68 53.90
CA LYS A 2 6.38 -26.60 52.47
C LYS A 2 5.73 -25.38 51.93
N LEU A 3 6.52 -24.49 51.42
CA LEU A 3 6.01 -23.43 50.64
C LEU A 3 5.84 -23.89 49.21
N ALA A 4 4.62 -24.06 48.85
CA ALA A 4 4.33 -24.28 47.48
C ALA A 4 4.63 -22.97 46.74
N MET A 5 5.72 -22.99 46.04
CA MET A 5 5.99 -21.92 45.15
C MET A 5 5.05 -22.07 43.98
N ILE A 6 4.02 -21.32 44.05
CA ILE A 6 3.16 -21.19 42.88
C ILE A 6 3.92 -20.33 41.90
N GLY A 7 4.50 -20.98 40.94
CA GLY A 7 5.01 -20.26 39.80
C GLY A 7 3.87 -19.57 39.14
N VAL A 8 3.81 -18.29 39.34
CA VAL A 8 2.94 -17.47 38.52
C VAL A 8 3.56 -17.44 37.17
N THR A 9 3.10 -18.31 36.34
CA THR A 9 3.39 -18.18 34.94
C THR A 9 2.59 -17.00 34.47
N THR A 10 3.23 -15.88 34.48
CA THR A 10 2.69 -14.73 33.76
C THR A 10 2.76 -15.12 32.32
N LEU A 11 1.69 -15.59 31.81
CA LEU A 11 1.51 -15.69 30.39
C LEU A 11 1.44 -14.26 29.89
N ALA A 12 2.56 -13.74 29.51
CA ALA A 12 2.55 -12.55 28.68
C ALA A 12 1.89 -12.99 27.38
N VAL A 13 0.61 -12.80 27.31
CA VAL A 13 -0.03 -12.74 26.02
C VAL A 13 0.55 -11.49 25.38
N LEU A 14 1.59 -11.72 24.69
CA LEU A 14 1.93 -10.84 23.62
C LEU A 14 0.77 -10.93 22.64
N CYS A 15 -0.23 -10.12 22.88
CA CYS A 15 -0.92 -9.61 21.73
C CYS A 15 0.15 -8.92 20.91
N SER A 16 0.73 -9.66 20.03
CA SER A 16 1.35 -9.02 18.93
C SER A 16 0.22 -8.41 18.12
N VAL A 17 -0.26 -7.30 18.64
CA VAL A 17 -0.73 -6.31 17.71
C VAL A 17 0.55 -5.89 17.05
N GLY A 18 0.96 -6.68 16.12
CA GLY A 18 1.83 -6.20 15.10
C GLY A 18 1.21 -4.91 14.62
N PRO A 19 1.99 -3.95 14.18
CA PRO A 19 1.44 -2.78 13.54
C PRO A 19 0.31 -3.26 12.65
N VAL A 20 -0.85 -2.67 12.80
CA VAL A 20 -1.92 -2.84 11.82
C VAL A 20 -1.20 -2.84 10.51
N ALA A 21 -1.14 -3.99 9.90
CA ALA A 21 -0.27 -4.18 8.76
C ALA A 21 -0.57 -3.04 7.81
N ALA A 22 0.40 -2.16 7.67
CA ALA A 22 0.39 -1.26 6.55
C ALA A 22 0.00 -2.12 5.37
N ALA A 23 -1.03 -1.75 4.67
CA ALA A 23 -1.52 -2.50 3.54
C ALA A 23 -0.32 -2.89 2.68
N ASP A 24 -0.24 -4.13 2.29
CA ASP A 24 0.82 -4.60 1.41
C ASP A 24 0.61 -3.97 0.04
N GLY A 25 1.41 -2.97 -0.28
CA GLY A 25 1.27 -2.22 -1.53
C GLY A 25 1.35 -3.08 -2.76
N LYS A 26 2.24 -4.08 -2.76
CA LYS A 26 2.34 -5.02 -3.87
C LYS A 26 1.06 -5.85 -4.03
N ALA A 27 0.52 -6.36 -2.95
CA ALA A 27 -0.70 -7.16 -3.00
C ALA A 27 -1.89 -6.33 -3.48
N VAL A 28 -2.03 -5.11 -3.01
CA VAL A 28 -3.09 -4.19 -3.45
C VAL A 28 -2.89 -3.85 -4.93
N TYR A 29 -1.66 -3.54 -5.34
CA TYR A 29 -1.34 -3.27 -6.74
C TYR A 29 -1.77 -4.44 -7.63
N ASP A 30 -1.37 -5.64 -7.28
CA ASP A 30 -1.67 -6.84 -8.07
C ASP A 30 -3.19 -7.08 -8.18
N LYS A 31 -3.91 -6.76 -7.12
CA LYS A 31 -5.35 -7.00 -7.05
C LYS A 31 -6.19 -5.93 -7.75
N THR A 32 -5.82 -4.65 -7.62
CA THR A 32 -6.70 -3.56 -8.06
C THR A 32 -6.10 -2.67 -9.13
N CYS A 33 -4.79 -2.52 -9.19
CA CYS A 33 -4.13 -1.56 -10.09
C CYS A 33 -3.60 -2.20 -11.37
N ALA A 34 -3.08 -3.40 -11.27
CA ALA A 34 -2.38 -4.06 -12.38
C ALA A 34 -3.28 -4.25 -13.61
N GLY A 35 -4.57 -4.49 -13.42
CA GLY A 35 -5.48 -4.69 -14.53
C GLY A 35 -5.48 -3.55 -15.54
N CYS A 36 -5.43 -2.32 -15.06
CA CYS A 36 -5.36 -1.13 -15.91
C CYS A 36 -3.92 -0.71 -16.21
N HIS A 37 -3.08 -0.66 -15.18
CA HIS A 37 -1.70 -0.16 -15.35
C HIS A 37 -0.80 -1.08 -16.17
N ALA A 38 -1.17 -2.33 -16.33
CA ALA A 38 -0.46 -3.25 -17.22
C ALA A 38 -1.07 -3.29 -18.64
N ALA A 39 -2.35 -2.97 -18.79
CA ALA A 39 -3.09 -3.18 -20.04
C ALA A 39 -3.43 -1.90 -20.79
N ILE A 40 -3.72 -0.80 -20.10
CA ILE A 40 -4.13 0.46 -20.72
C ILE A 40 -2.90 1.26 -21.15
N PRO A 41 -2.76 1.59 -22.45
CA PRO A 41 -1.55 2.28 -22.93
C PRO A 41 -1.29 3.65 -22.29
N THR A 42 -2.34 4.36 -21.87
CA THR A 42 -2.22 5.68 -21.26
C THR A 42 -1.93 5.62 -19.76
N ALA A 43 -2.10 4.47 -19.12
CA ALA A 43 -1.76 4.29 -17.72
C ALA A 43 -0.26 4.03 -17.58
N PRO A 44 0.45 4.76 -16.70
CA PRO A 44 1.88 4.53 -16.52
C PRO A 44 2.13 3.13 -15.94
N LYS A 45 2.97 2.38 -16.62
CA LYS A 45 3.24 0.99 -16.23
C LYS A 45 4.19 0.91 -15.05
N LEU A 46 4.06 -0.14 -14.27
CA LEU A 46 4.98 -0.41 -13.17
C LEU A 46 6.42 -0.49 -13.70
N GLY A 47 7.32 0.27 -13.11
CA GLY A 47 8.73 0.28 -13.49
C GLY A 47 9.06 1.11 -14.73
N ASP A 48 8.09 1.74 -15.36
CA ASP A 48 8.34 2.61 -16.51
C ASP A 48 8.79 3.99 -16.06
N LYS A 49 10.10 4.15 -15.94
CA LYS A 49 10.70 5.40 -15.46
C LYS A 49 10.38 6.61 -16.33
N VAL A 50 10.25 6.41 -17.63
CA VAL A 50 9.97 7.50 -18.57
C VAL A 50 8.56 8.02 -18.36
N ALA A 51 7.58 7.13 -18.26
CA ALA A 51 6.19 7.53 -18.04
C ALA A 51 5.99 8.17 -16.66
N TRP A 52 6.72 7.71 -15.65
CA TRP A 52 6.62 8.21 -14.29
C TRP A 52 7.40 9.50 -14.02
N ALA A 53 8.40 9.82 -14.86
CA ALA A 53 9.25 10.99 -14.62
C ALA A 53 8.47 12.30 -14.46
N PRO A 54 7.50 12.66 -15.31
CA PRO A 54 6.74 13.89 -15.11
C PRO A 54 5.85 13.84 -13.86
N LEU A 55 5.38 12.65 -13.47
CA LEU A 55 4.57 12.48 -12.27
C LEU A 55 5.41 12.64 -11.01
N LEU A 56 6.62 12.11 -11.01
CA LEU A 56 7.52 12.21 -9.86
C LEU A 56 7.90 13.66 -9.56
N LYS A 57 7.89 14.54 -10.54
CA LYS A 57 8.14 15.97 -10.34
C LYS A 57 7.09 16.64 -9.47
N LYS A 58 5.87 16.10 -9.45
CA LYS A 58 4.79 16.61 -8.60
C LYS A 58 4.94 16.20 -7.15
N GLY A 59 5.73 15.17 -6.88
CA GLY A 59 5.93 14.63 -5.55
C GLY A 59 4.94 13.54 -5.18
N SER A 60 5.37 12.65 -4.29
CA SER A 60 4.57 11.49 -3.87
C SER A 60 3.20 11.89 -3.31
N LYS A 61 3.15 12.96 -2.54
CA LYS A 61 1.91 13.43 -1.92
C LYS A 61 0.85 13.79 -2.96
N ASP A 62 1.23 14.49 -4.02
CA ASP A 62 0.31 14.87 -5.08
C ASP A 62 -0.12 13.67 -5.91
N ILE A 63 0.77 12.75 -6.16
CA ILE A 63 0.44 11.51 -6.87
C ILE A 63 -0.58 10.70 -6.08
N ILE A 64 -0.35 10.52 -4.80
CA ILE A 64 -1.26 9.79 -3.90
C ILE A 64 -2.63 10.48 -3.85
N ALA A 65 -2.66 11.79 -3.72
CA ALA A 65 -3.90 12.55 -3.70
C ALA A 65 -4.69 12.38 -5.00
N SER A 66 -4.00 12.36 -6.14
CA SER A 66 -4.62 12.14 -7.45
C SER A 66 -5.22 10.75 -7.58
N VAL A 67 -4.54 9.74 -7.04
CA VAL A 67 -5.05 8.35 -7.04
C VAL A 67 -6.31 8.25 -6.18
N ILE A 68 -6.28 8.81 -5.00
CA ILE A 68 -7.43 8.78 -4.08
C ILE A 68 -8.66 9.46 -4.71
N LYS A 69 -8.44 10.60 -5.32
CA LYS A 69 -9.50 11.36 -6.00
C LYS A 69 -10.00 10.66 -7.26
N GLY A 70 -9.10 9.98 -7.94
CA GLY A 70 -9.36 9.40 -9.25
C GLY A 70 -9.13 10.41 -10.37
N LYS A 71 -8.75 9.90 -11.51
CA LYS A 71 -8.56 10.68 -12.74
C LYS A 71 -9.05 9.82 -13.89
N ALA A 72 -10.17 10.20 -14.48
CA ALA A 72 -10.79 9.40 -15.52
C ALA A 72 -9.78 9.04 -16.62
N PRO A 73 -9.75 7.79 -17.11
CA PRO A 73 -10.65 6.68 -16.79
C PRO A 73 -10.34 5.93 -15.48
N MET A 74 -9.35 6.38 -14.71
CA MET A 74 -9.00 5.76 -13.43
C MET A 74 -10.06 6.10 -12.38
N PRO A 75 -10.70 5.11 -11.75
CA PRO A 75 -11.68 5.38 -10.70
C PRO A 75 -11.01 5.89 -9.42
N PRO A 76 -11.78 6.53 -8.52
CA PRO A 76 -11.25 6.92 -7.21
C PRO A 76 -10.59 5.74 -6.50
N LYS A 77 -9.45 5.99 -5.87
CA LYS A 77 -8.64 4.98 -5.19
C LYS A 77 -8.13 3.86 -6.11
N GLY A 78 -8.26 4.01 -7.43
CA GLY A 78 -7.91 2.96 -8.38
C GLY A 78 -8.72 1.67 -8.19
N GLY A 79 -9.89 1.75 -7.53
CA GLY A 79 -10.69 0.59 -7.18
C GLY A 79 -10.29 -0.08 -5.88
N ALA A 80 -9.31 0.44 -5.14
CA ALA A 80 -8.93 -0.09 -3.83
C ALA A 80 -10.05 0.13 -2.80
N ALA A 81 -10.04 -0.69 -1.75
CA ALA A 81 -11.10 -0.70 -0.74
C ALA A 81 -11.13 0.58 0.12
N ASN A 82 -9.98 1.18 0.37
CA ASN A 82 -9.84 2.35 1.24
C ASN A 82 -8.63 3.18 0.85
N ASP A 83 -8.47 4.32 1.49
CA ASP A 83 -7.36 5.24 1.21
C ASP A 83 -6.00 4.66 1.57
N GLU A 84 -5.91 3.89 2.65
CA GLU A 84 -4.66 3.28 3.06
C GLU A 84 -4.17 2.26 2.02
N ASP A 85 -5.07 1.45 1.50
CA ASP A 85 -4.74 0.50 0.44
C ASP A 85 -4.28 1.21 -0.83
N ALA A 86 -5.01 2.24 -1.23
CA ALA A 86 -4.64 3.05 -2.40
C ALA A 86 -3.28 3.72 -2.22
N THR A 87 -3.01 4.25 -1.04
CA THR A 87 -1.73 4.89 -0.70
C THR A 87 -0.59 3.88 -0.76
N ALA A 88 -0.76 2.72 -0.15
CA ALA A 88 0.27 1.68 -0.15
C ALA A 88 0.59 1.18 -1.55
N ALA A 89 -0.42 0.97 -2.38
CA ALA A 89 -0.23 0.56 -3.77
C ALA A 89 0.47 1.63 -4.59
N THR A 90 0.11 2.89 -4.39
CA THR A 90 0.73 4.02 -5.07
C THR A 90 2.20 4.17 -4.68
N GLU A 91 2.51 4.05 -3.40
CA GLU A 91 3.89 4.08 -2.91
C GLU A 91 4.71 2.93 -3.49
N TYR A 92 4.12 1.75 -3.60
CA TYR A 92 4.76 0.60 -4.24
C TYR A 92 5.14 0.93 -5.69
N MET A 93 4.23 1.53 -6.44
CA MET A 93 4.49 1.93 -7.83
C MET A 93 5.56 3.01 -7.92
N ILE A 94 5.53 4.01 -7.04
CA ILE A 94 6.51 5.08 -6.99
C ILE A 94 7.90 4.53 -6.66
N ASN A 95 8.00 3.64 -5.70
CA ASN A 95 9.26 3.04 -5.30
C ASN A 95 9.89 2.18 -6.41
N ALA A 96 9.07 1.63 -7.29
CA ALA A 96 9.56 0.85 -8.43
C ALA A 96 10.30 1.69 -9.48
N VAL A 97 10.11 3.01 -9.46
CA VAL A 97 10.72 3.93 -10.43
C VAL A 97 11.69 4.93 -9.80
N LYS A 98 11.96 4.78 -8.53
CA LYS A 98 12.99 5.60 -7.85
C LYS A 98 14.38 5.09 -8.15
#